data_adadaa8016c9e18223cd5e1dca288914
#
_entry.id   adadaa8016c9e18223cd5e1dca288914
#
_cell.length_a   1.000
_cell.length_b   1.000
_cell.length_c   1.000
_cell.angle_alpha   90.00
_cell.angle_beta   90.00
_cell.angle_gamma   90.00
#
_symmetry.space_group_name_H-M   'P 1'
#
loop_
_entity.id
_entity.type
_entity.pdbx_description
1 polymer ?
#
loop_
_entity_poly.entity_id
_entity_poly.type
_entity_poly.pdbx_seq_one_letter_code
_entity_poly.pdbx_strand_id
1 'polypeptide(L)'
;YENEVEVGKGLKLSGLKKEYYFLETKLGPTLYENDQAIDDTLKRLGVDYVDVMILHHPVNNYIYAYKMLEKAYKAGKIKVIGLSNFQIEQIQEILDQCEIPPMIMQVECHPYYPAEHVYDFCKEHHIQLQSWYPLGHGNSEMLQEPVFVELAKKYHKSTVQIILRWHLQMGFGLVPG
;
A
#
# COMPACT_ATOMS: atom_id res chain seq x y z
N TYR A 1 8.27 -8.94 -4.55
CA TYR A 1 7.70 -10.30 -4.79
C TYR A 1 8.29 -10.95 -6.06
N GLU A 2 9.12 -10.26 -6.79
CA GLU A 2 9.81 -10.72 -8.02
C GLU A 2 8.88 -11.33 -9.10
N ASN A 3 7.62 -10.90 -9.12
CA ASN A 3 6.59 -11.38 -10.04
C ASN A 3 6.15 -10.34 -11.10
N GLU A 4 6.89 -9.25 -11.24
CA GLU A 4 6.53 -8.11 -12.12
C GLU A 4 6.48 -8.54 -13.60
N VAL A 5 7.33 -9.47 -14.02
CA VAL A 5 7.33 -10.00 -15.39
C VAL A 5 6.04 -10.78 -15.68
N GLU A 6 5.59 -11.60 -14.74
CA GLU A 6 4.35 -12.37 -14.84
C GLU A 6 3.13 -11.45 -14.80
N VAL A 7 3.12 -10.45 -13.93
CA VAL A 7 2.08 -9.42 -13.88
C VAL A 7 2.03 -8.67 -15.20
N GLY A 8 3.17 -8.22 -15.73
CA GLY A 8 3.26 -7.55 -17.02
C GLY A 8 2.72 -8.38 -18.17
N LYS A 9 3.03 -9.69 -18.20
CA LYS A 9 2.45 -10.62 -19.18
C LYS A 9 0.93 -10.73 -19.02
N GLY A 10 0.43 -10.84 -17.78
CA GLY A 10 -1.00 -10.89 -17.48
C GLY A 10 -1.72 -9.62 -17.95
N LEU A 11 -1.16 -8.44 -17.66
CA LEU A 11 -1.71 -7.16 -18.11
C LEU A 11 -1.79 -7.10 -19.64
N LYS A 12 -0.73 -7.51 -20.33
CA LYS A 12 -0.71 -7.56 -21.80
C LYS A 12 -1.75 -8.54 -22.37
N LEU A 13 -1.89 -9.72 -21.76
CA LEU A 13 -2.85 -10.72 -22.18
C LEU A 13 -4.32 -10.30 -21.95
N SER A 14 -4.56 -9.47 -20.92
CA SER A 14 -5.90 -8.95 -20.63
C SER A 14 -6.46 -8.07 -21.77
N GLY A 15 -5.58 -7.47 -22.57
CA GLY A 15 -5.96 -6.51 -23.60
C GLY A 15 -6.50 -5.18 -23.06
N LEU A 16 -6.48 -4.97 -21.74
CA LEU A 16 -6.94 -3.74 -21.11
C LEU A 16 -5.94 -2.61 -21.34
N LYS A 17 -6.45 -1.44 -21.67
CA LYS A 17 -5.63 -0.23 -21.67
C LYS A 17 -5.31 0.19 -20.24
N LYS A 18 -4.17 0.86 -20.02
CA LYS A 18 -3.68 1.29 -18.71
C LYS A 18 -4.73 2.09 -17.91
N GLU A 19 -5.58 2.83 -18.54
CA GLU A 19 -6.66 3.63 -17.93
C GLU A 19 -7.79 2.81 -17.27
N TYR A 20 -7.85 1.50 -17.54
CA TYR A 20 -8.88 0.60 -17.00
C TYR A 20 -8.41 -0.26 -15.83
N TYR A 21 -7.16 -0.10 -15.38
CA TYR A 21 -6.67 -0.78 -14.20
C TYR A 21 -5.75 0.13 -13.37
N PHE A 22 -5.79 -0.08 -12.07
CA PHE A 22 -4.94 0.59 -11.10
C PHE A 22 -3.81 -0.35 -10.73
N LEU A 23 -2.57 0.12 -10.83
CA LEU A 23 -1.38 -0.69 -10.60
C LEU A 23 -0.58 -0.13 -9.44
N GLU A 24 -0.49 -0.90 -8.36
CA GLU A 24 0.32 -0.63 -7.20
C GLU A 24 1.48 -1.62 -7.12
N THR A 25 2.66 -1.13 -6.80
CA THR A 25 3.84 -1.96 -6.55
C THR A 25 4.69 -1.38 -5.42
N LYS A 26 5.68 -2.14 -4.97
CA LYS A 26 6.60 -1.76 -3.91
C LYS A 26 8.04 -1.78 -4.39
N LEU A 27 8.82 -0.79 -3.95
CA LEU A 27 10.27 -0.82 -4.09
C LEU A 27 10.85 -1.61 -2.91
N GLY A 28 11.50 -2.73 -3.18
CA GLY A 28 12.10 -3.57 -2.15
C GLY A 28 13.39 -2.98 -1.59
N PRO A 29 13.74 -3.28 -0.32
CA PRO A 29 14.92 -2.76 0.35
C PRO A 29 16.25 -2.95 -0.39
N THR A 30 16.42 -4.07 -1.07
CA THR A 30 17.62 -4.38 -1.86
C THR A 30 17.83 -3.46 -3.06
N LEU A 31 16.82 -2.67 -3.40
CA LEU A 31 16.82 -1.75 -4.54
C LEU A 31 16.96 -0.27 -4.14
N TYR A 32 17.06 0.04 -2.86
CA TYR A 32 17.05 1.43 -2.36
C TYR A 32 18.27 2.25 -2.80
N GLU A 33 19.36 1.61 -3.20
CA GLU A 33 20.57 2.26 -3.70
C GLU A 33 20.77 2.09 -5.22
N ASN A 34 19.76 1.56 -5.92
CA ASN A 34 19.83 1.34 -7.36
C ASN A 34 19.02 2.39 -8.13
N ASP A 35 19.67 3.37 -8.70
CA ASP A 35 19.05 4.48 -9.45
C ASP A 35 18.21 4.02 -10.65
N GLN A 36 18.43 2.81 -11.15
CA GLN A 36 17.69 2.26 -12.28
C GLN A 36 16.48 1.40 -11.82
N ALA A 37 16.33 1.15 -10.52
CA ALA A 37 15.36 0.20 -9.99
C ALA A 37 13.92 0.50 -10.43
N ILE A 38 13.53 1.77 -10.45
CA ILE A 38 12.17 2.17 -10.84
C ILE A 38 11.96 1.94 -12.34
N ASP A 39 12.92 2.33 -13.17
CA ASP A 39 12.85 2.12 -14.62
C ASP A 39 12.85 0.63 -14.98
N ASP A 40 13.66 -0.17 -14.30
CA ASP A 40 13.68 -1.61 -14.47
C ASP A 40 12.36 -2.26 -14.05
N THR A 41 11.73 -1.79 -12.96
CA THR A 41 10.40 -2.22 -12.53
C THR A 41 9.34 -1.93 -13.59
N LEU A 42 9.28 -0.69 -14.10
CA LEU A 42 8.36 -0.32 -15.17
C LEU A 42 8.56 -1.17 -16.42
N LYS A 43 9.81 -1.41 -16.79
CA LYS A 43 10.17 -2.27 -17.92
C LYS A 43 9.71 -3.72 -17.72
N ARG A 44 9.91 -4.31 -16.53
CA ARG A 44 9.42 -5.68 -16.23
C ARG A 44 7.91 -5.77 -16.26
N LEU A 45 7.21 -4.74 -15.75
CA LEU A 45 5.75 -4.63 -15.82
C LEU A 45 5.23 -4.33 -17.22
N GLY A 46 6.07 -3.81 -18.12
CA GLY A 46 5.69 -3.42 -19.49
C GLY A 46 4.77 -2.19 -19.54
N VAL A 47 4.96 -1.24 -18.64
CA VAL A 47 4.16 -0.01 -18.52
C VAL A 47 5.05 1.23 -18.47
N ASP A 48 4.51 2.38 -18.87
CA ASP A 48 5.21 3.67 -18.82
C ASP A 48 5.13 4.31 -17.41
N TYR A 49 4.11 3.97 -16.63
CA TYR A 49 3.91 4.45 -15.26
C TYR A 49 3.13 3.45 -14.41
N VAL A 50 3.27 3.58 -13.09
CA VAL A 50 2.41 2.93 -12.10
C VAL A 50 1.57 3.98 -11.36
N ASP A 51 0.38 3.56 -10.87
CA ASP A 51 -0.48 4.45 -10.10
C ASP A 51 0.07 4.69 -8.71
N VAL A 52 0.61 3.66 -8.06
CA VAL A 52 1.23 3.75 -6.74
C VAL A 52 2.56 3.01 -6.73
N MET A 53 3.58 3.62 -6.13
CA MET A 53 4.80 2.94 -5.71
C MET A 53 5.15 3.37 -4.29
N ILE A 54 5.36 2.39 -3.41
CA ILE A 54 5.68 2.62 -2.01
C ILE A 54 7.00 1.96 -1.62
N LEU A 55 7.73 2.55 -0.68
CA LEU A 55 8.87 1.88 -0.04
C LEU A 55 8.36 0.74 0.84
N HIS A 56 8.91 -0.47 0.65
CA HIS A 56 8.38 -1.68 1.27
C HIS A 56 8.65 -1.77 2.77
N HIS A 57 9.82 -1.31 3.23
CA HIS A 57 10.22 -1.35 4.63
C HIS A 57 11.17 -0.20 5.00
N PRO A 58 11.18 0.25 6.27
CA PRO A 58 12.08 1.31 6.78
C PRO A 58 13.48 0.77 7.10
N VAL A 59 14.22 0.33 6.09
CA VAL A 59 15.61 -0.09 6.25
C VAL A 59 16.58 1.03 5.90
N ASN A 60 17.89 0.82 6.10
CA ASN A 60 18.92 1.80 5.77
C ASN A 60 18.71 2.41 4.38
N ASN A 61 19.06 3.70 4.24
CA ASN A 61 18.96 4.47 3.00
C ASN A 61 17.53 4.71 2.46
N TYR A 62 16.51 4.57 3.30
CA TYR A 62 15.12 4.86 2.89
C TYR A 62 14.91 6.33 2.49
N ILE A 63 15.64 7.28 3.05
CA ILE A 63 15.60 8.70 2.63
C ILE A 63 16.09 8.83 1.18
N TYR A 64 17.21 8.18 0.84
CA TYR A 64 17.70 8.16 -0.54
C TYR A 64 16.67 7.52 -1.50
N ALA A 65 16.15 6.36 -1.11
CA ALA A 65 15.13 5.67 -1.88
C ALA A 65 13.85 6.51 -2.05
N TYR A 66 13.44 7.24 -1.01
CA TYR A 66 12.29 8.13 -1.11
C TYR A 66 12.53 9.28 -2.09
N LYS A 67 13.72 9.87 -2.11
CA LYS A 67 14.11 10.88 -3.11
C LYS A 67 14.13 10.31 -4.54
N MET A 68 14.41 9.02 -4.72
CA MET A 68 14.23 8.35 -6.03
C MET A 68 12.75 8.29 -6.42
N LEU A 69 11.84 7.98 -5.48
CA LEU A 69 10.39 8.03 -5.73
C LEU A 69 9.94 9.44 -6.10
N GLU A 70 10.40 10.47 -5.39
CA GLU A 70 10.09 11.88 -5.71
C GLU A 70 10.50 12.25 -7.13
N LYS A 71 11.72 11.88 -7.53
CA LYS A 71 12.23 12.12 -8.90
C LYS A 71 11.35 11.44 -9.95
N ALA A 72 10.96 10.20 -9.70
CA ALA A 72 10.10 9.44 -10.61
C ALA A 72 8.66 9.99 -10.63
N TYR A 73 8.15 10.46 -9.50
CA TYR A 73 6.87 11.16 -9.40
C TYR A 73 6.87 12.43 -10.25
N LYS A 74 7.88 13.30 -10.09
CA LYS A 74 8.07 14.53 -10.89
C LYS A 74 8.18 14.23 -12.39
N ALA A 75 8.77 13.09 -12.75
CA ALA A 75 8.88 12.62 -14.13
C ALA A 75 7.59 11.97 -14.68
N GLY A 76 6.53 11.83 -13.86
CA GLY A 76 5.26 11.24 -14.26
C GLY A 76 5.26 9.70 -14.32
N LYS A 77 6.33 9.05 -13.88
CA LYS A 77 6.47 7.57 -13.84
C LYS A 77 5.70 6.93 -12.69
N ILE A 78 5.39 7.71 -11.65
CA ILE A 78 4.60 7.30 -10.50
C ILE A 78 3.55 8.39 -10.25
N LYS A 79 2.29 8.02 -9.97
CA LYS A 79 1.23 8.99 -9.67
C LYS A 79 1.04 9.25 -8.19
N VAL A 80 1.34 8.26 -7.34
CA VAL A 80 1.23 8.33 -5.89
C VAL A 80 2.43 7.64 -5.27
N ILE A 81 3.13 8.33 -4.37
CA ILE A 81 4.27 7.78 -3.63
C ILE A 81 3.91 7.58 -2.16
N GLY A 82 4.50 6.59 -1.53
CA GLY A 82 4.18 6.28 -0.14
C GLY A 82 5.15 5.30 0.52
N LEU A 83 4.70 4.82 1.65
CA LEU A 83 5.50 4.05 2.60
C LEU A 83 4.77 2.78 3.04
N SER A 84 5.50 1.79 3.52
CA SER A 84 4.93 0.60 4.16
C SER A 84 5.72 0.22 5.40
N ASN A 85 5.03 0.03 6.53
CA ASN A 85 5.58 -0.39 7.81
C ASN A 85 6.54 0.62 8.47
N PHE A 86 6.45 1.89 8.14
CA PHE A 86 7.25 2.96 8.77
C PHE A 86 6.67 3.36 10.12
N GLN A 87 7.53 3.70 11.07
CA GLN A 87 7.14 4.29 12.35
C GLN A 87 7.00 5.80 12.22
N ILE A 88 6.31 6.44 13.17
CA ILE A 88 6.05 7.89 13.15
C ILE A 88 7.33 8.70 12.99
N GLU A 89 8.38 8.35 13.72
CA GLU A 89 9.67 9.05 13.69
C GLU A 89 10.31 9.00 12.29
N GLN A 90 10.17 7.89 11.61
CA GLN A 90 10.71 7.71 10.24
C GLN A 90 9.87 8.46 9.20
N ILE A 91 8.54 8.51 9.39
CA ILE A 91 7.66 9.31 8.53
C ILE A 91 7.99 10.79 8.73
N GLN A 92 8.17 11.24 9.98
CA GLN A 92 8.56 12.61 10.31
C GLN A 92 9.91 12.97 9.67
N GLU A 93 10.90 12.07 9.73
CA GLU A 93 12.19 12.28 9.07
C GLU A 93 12.04 12.48 7.55
N ILE A 94 11.15 11.74 6.89
CA ILE A 94 10.84 11.94 5.47
C ILE A 94 10.18 13.31 5.26
N LEU A 95 9.22 13.70 6.09
CA LEU A 95 8.56 15.00 6.01
C LEU A 95 9.54 16.15 6.15
N ASP A 96 10.56 16.00 7.01
CA ASP A 96 11.58 17.02 7.26
C ASP A 96 12.63 17.11 6.15
N GLN A 97 12.95 16.02 5.45
CA GLN A 97 14.08 15.93 4.53
C GLN A 97 13.68 15.85 3.04
N CYS A 98 12.41 15.66 2.73
CA CYS A 98 11.90 15.46 1.38
C CYS A 98 10.92 16.57 0.98
N GLU A 99 10.77 16.78 -0.33
CA GLU A 99 9.94 17.88 -0.84
C GLU A 99 8.46 17.49 -0.97
N ILE A 100 8.19 16.20 -1.23
CA ILE A 100 6.85 15.68 -1.49
C ILE A 100 6.47 14.75 -0.34
N PRO A 101 5.44 15.07 0.44
CA PRO A 101 5.00 14.19 1.53
C PRO A 101 4.51 12.84 1.00
N PRO A 102 4.64 11.76 1.79
CA PRO A 102 4.02 10.50 1.43
C PRO A 102 2.49 10.65 1.39
N MET A 103 1.87 10.05 0.38
CA MET A 103 0.43 10.13 0.17
C MET A 103 -0.30 8.90 0.72
N ILE A 104 0.41 7.77 0.83
CA ILE A 104 -0.12 6.50 1.36
C ILE A 104 0.86 5.96 2.40
N MET A 105 0.30 5.42 3.48
CA MET A 105 0.99 4.60 4.46
C MET A 105 0.31 3.22 4.54
N GLN A 106 0.99 2.18 4.06
CA GLN A 106 0.47 0.82 4.10
C GLN A 106 0.99 0.11 5.34
N VAL A 107 0.07 -0.37 6.19
CA VAL A 107 0.38 -1.05 7.46
C VAL A 107 -0.49 -2.28 7.65
N GLU A 108 -0.05 -3.20 8.51
CA GLU A 108 -0.95 -4.22 9.02
C GLU A 108 -2.11 -3.54 9.75
N CYS A 109 -3.33 -3.87 9.34
CA CYS A 109 -4.50 -3.35 10.01
C CYS A 109 -5.66 -4.33 9.86
N HIS A 110 -6.24 -4.74 11.00
CA HIS A 110 -7.41 -5.59 11.10
C HIS A 110 -8.05 -5.39 12.49
N PRO A 111 -9.25 -5.92 12.79
CA PRO A 111 -9.92 -5.67 14.05
C PRO A 111 -9.13 -5.99 15.32
N TYR A 112 -8.21 -6.96 15.28
CA TYR A 112 -7.31 -7.28 16.40
C TYR A 112 -6.04 -6.42 16.44
N TYR A 113 -5.76 -5.66 15.39
CA TYR A 113 -4.63 -4.75 15.28
C TYR A 113 -5.02 -3.50 14.48
N PRO A 114 -5.74 -2.53 15.05
CA PRO A 114 -6.40 -1.45 14.33
C PRO A 114 -5.47 -0.30 13.89
N ALA A 115 -4.16 -0.46 13.98
CA ALA A 115 -3.12 0.51 13.57
C ALA A 115 -3.25 1.89 14.25
N GLU A 116 -3.80 1.97 15.45
CA GLU A 116 -4.01 3.22 16.22
C GLU A 116 -2.72 4.04 16.37
N HIS A 117 -1.58 3.35 16.49
CA HIS A 117 -0.26 3.95 16.69
C HIS A 117 0.18 4.90 15.56
N VAL A 118 -0.36 4.76 14.34
CA VAL A 118 -0.02 5.63 13.21
C VAL A 118 -1.24 6.36 12.62
N TYR A 119 -2.45 5.97 13.02
CA TYR A 119 -3.67 6.48 12.42
C TYR A 119 -3.84 7.99 12.56
N ASP A 120 -3.73 8.50 13.79
CA ASP A 120 -3.93 9.92 14.05
C ASP A 120 -2.85 10.77 13.38
N PHE A 121 -1.60 10.31 13.43
CA PHE A 121 -0.49 10.97 12.75
C PHE A 121 -0.72 11.04 11.22
N CYS A 122 -1.06 9.92 10.61
CA CYS A 122 -1.33 9.88 9.17
C CYS A 122 -2.50 10.80 8.78
N LYS A 123 -3.56 10.81 9.59
CA LYS A 123 -4.72 11.67 9.38
C LYS A 123 -4.37 13.15 9.47
N GLU A 124 -3.58 13.56 10.46
CA GLU A 124 -3.11 14.93 10.63
C GLU A 124 -2.27 15.40 9.44
N HIS A 125 -1.43 14.52 8.89
CA HIS A 125 -0.57 14.82 7.74
C HIS A 125 -1.21 14.51 6.38
N HIS A 126 -2.51 14.21 6.32
CA HIS A 126 -3.24 13.87 5.10
C HIS A 126 -2.66 12.66 4.34
N ILE A 127 -2.08 11.70 5.07
CA ILE A 127 -1.54 10.45 4.54
C ILE A 127 -2.65 9.39 4.59
N GLN A 128 -3.01 8.82 3.44
CA GLN A 128 -4.03 7.78 3.37
C GLN A 128 -3.52 6.47 3.97
N LEU A 129 -4.18 5.96 5.01
CA LEU A 129 -3.91 4.61 5.50
C LEU A 129 -4.44 3.55 4.53
N GLN A 130 -3.62 2.52 4.26
CA GLN A 130 -3.99 1.35 3.49
C GLN A 130 -3.63 0.10 4.29
N SER A 131 -4.61 -0.78 4.46
CA SER A 131 -4.45 -2.02 5.24
C SER A 131 -3.89 -3.14 4.37
N TRP A 132 -2.78 -3.77 4.80
CA TRP A 132 -2.45 -5.12 4.38
C TRP A 132 -2.90 -6.11 5.47
N TYR A 133 -3.19 -7.35 5.08
CA TYR A 133 -3.82 -8.37 5.92
C TYR A 133 -5.11 -7.93 6.63
N PRO A 134 -6.05 -7.26 5.94
CA PRO A 134 -7.27 -6.76 6.56
C PRO A 134 -8.13 -7.84 7.21
N LEU A 135 -7.88 -9.10 6.92
CA LEU A 135 -8.55 -10.28 7.49
C LEU A 135 -7.65 -11.07 8.45
N GLY A 136 -6.53 -10.48 8.93
CA GLY A 136 -5.61 -11.10 9.89
C GLY A 136 -5.10 -12.46 9.42
N HIS A 137 -4.60 -12.57 8.17
CA HIS A 137 -4.17 -13.83 7.55
C HIS A 137 -5.26 -14.93 7.51
N GLY A 138 -6.54 -14.55 7.48
CA GLY A 138 -7.63 -15.50 7.56
C GLY A 138 -7.82 -16.10 8.95
N ASN A 139 -7.49 -15.33 10.00
CA ASN A 139 -7.62 -15.74 11.39
C ASN A 139 -9.04 -16.20 11.67
N SER A 140 -9.22 -17.51 11.90
CA SER A 140 -10.53 -18.13 12.08
C SER A 140 -11.24 -17.66 13.34
N GLU A 141 -10.51 -17.34 14.42
CA GLU A 141 -11.09 -16.83 15.66
C GLU A 141 -11.69 -15.45 15.42
N MET A 142 -10.93 -14.55 14.79
CA MET A 142 -11.41 -13.21 14.43
C MET A 142 -12.64 -13.29 13.51
N LEU A 143 -12.64 -14.17 12.51
CA LEU A 143 -13.77 -14.32 11.59
C LEU A 143 -15.03 -14.90 12.25
N GLN A 144 -14.88 -15.57 13.41
CA GLN A 144 -15.97 -16.18 14.18
C GLN A 144 -16.37 -15.37 15.42
N GLU A 145 -15.77 -14.19 15.59
CA GLU A 145 -16.18 -13.30 16.69
C GLU A 145 -17.70 -13.07 16.68
N PRO A 146 -18.37 -13.19 17.83
CA PRO A 146 -19.82 -13.06 17.92
C PRO A 146 -20.35 -11.77 17.29
N VAL A 147 -19.67 -10.66 17.49
CA VAL A 147 -20.07 -9.37 16.93
C VAL A 147 -20.09 -9.38 15.40
N PHE A 148 -19.11 -10.01 14.74
CA PHE A 148 -19.09 -10.10 13.28
C PHE A 148 -20.12 -11.10 12.76
N VAL A 149 -20.33 -12.20 13.46
CA VAL A 149 -21.36 -13.20 13.12
C VAL A 149 -22.76 -12.60 13.23
N GLU A 150 -23.05 -11.85 14.27
CA GLU A 150 -24.35 -11.17 14.45
C GLU A 150 -24.59 -10.11 13.36
N LEU A 151 -23.57 -9.28 13.06
CA LEU A 151 -23.65 -8.29 11.99
C LEU A 151 -23.82 -8.97 10.61
N ALA A 152 -23.12 -10.06 10.37
CA ALA A 152 -23.24 -10.83 9.14
C ALA A 152 -24.68 -11.34 8.94
N LYS A 153 -25.30 -11.90 9.97
CA LYS A 153 -26.72 -12.30 9.97
C LYS A 153 -27.63 -11.12 9.71
N LYS A 154 -27.44 -10.02 10.46
CA LYS A 154 -28.28 -8.81 10.36
C LYS A 154 -28.29 -8.21 8.97
N TYR A 155 -27.14 -8.18 8.29
CA TYR A 155 -26.97 -7.54 6.99
C TYR A 155 -26.99 -8.52 5.81
N HIS A 156 -27.18 -9.82 6.05
CA HIS A 156 -27.13 -10.88 5.03
C HIS A 156 -25.81 -10.87 4.25
N LYS A 157 -24.69 -10.76 4.97
CA LYS A 157 -23.32 -10.72 4.43
C LYS A 157 -22.45 -11.77 5.11
N SER A 158 -21.27 -12.02 4.56
CA SER A 158 -20.26 -12.82 5.28
C SER A 158 -19.54 -11.98 6.34
N THR A 159 -18.93 -12.62 7.34
CA THR A 159 -18.07 -11.94 8.32
C THR A 159 -16.90 -11.21 7.65
N VAL A 160 -16.33 -11.79 6.58
CA VAL A 160 -15.31 -11.16 5.73
C VAL A 160 -15.82 -9.82 5.17
N GLN A 161 -17.04 -9.80 4.60
CA GLN A 161 -17.62 -8.57 4.07
C GLN A 161 -17.90 -7.53 5.16
N ILE A 162 -18.24 -7.94 6.37
CA ILE A 162 -18.41 -7.04 7.52
C ILE A 162 -17.08 -6.40 7.90
N ILE A 163 -16.00 -7.18 8.01
CA ILE A 163 -14.68 -6.66 8.37
C ILE A 163 -14.13 -5.72 7.28
N LEU A 164 -14.25 -6.10 5.99
CA LEU A 164 -13.84 -5.21 4.90
C LEU A 164 -14.66 -3.91 4.89
N ARG A 165 -15.95 -3.98 5.21
CA ARG A 165 -16.81 -2.78 5.34
C ARG A 165 -16.37 -1.88 6.49
N TRP A 166 -15.94 -2.46 7.61
CA TRP A 166 -15.39 -1.69 8.73
C TRP A 166 -14.17 -0.86 8.29
N HIS A 167 -13.21 -1.45 7.58
CA HIS A 167 -12.06 -0.70 7.06
C HIS A 167 -12.49 0.49 6.19
N LEU A 168 -13.44 0.27 5.27
CA LEU A 168 -13.94 1.34 4.41
C LEU A 168 -14.65 2.46 5.20
N GLN A 169 -15.35 2.12 6.30
CA GLN A 169 -15.98 3.10 7.17
C GLN A 169 -14.97 3.90 7.99
N MET A 170 -13.82 3.29 8.32
CA MET A 170 -12.68 3.98 8.94
C MET A 170 -11.94 4.89 7.93
N GLY A 171 -12.29 4.84 6.65
CA GLY A 171 -11.62 5.59 5.59
C GLY A 171 -10.32 4.95 5.11
N PHE A 172 -10.08 3.66 5.39
CA PHE A 172 -8.88 2.96 4.96
C PHE A 172 -9.02 2.44 3.53
N GLY A 173 -7.95 2.55 2.73
CA GLY A 173 -7.70 1.66 1.61
C GLY A 173 -7.39 0.25 2.13
N LEU A 174 -7.58 -0.77 1.30
CA LEU A 174 -7.30 -2.14 1.73
C LEU A 174 -6.82 -3.02 0.56
N VAL A 175 -5.92 -3.94 0.91
CA VAL A 175 -5.38 -4.95 -0.02
C VAL A 175 -5.73 -6.32 0.57
N PRO A 176 -6.87 -6.91 0.19
CA PRO A 176 -7.39 -8.10 0.86
C PRO A 176 -6.67 -9.38 0.47
N GLY A 177 -5.74 -9.45 -0.38
CA GLY A 177 -4.95 -10.66 -0.69
C GLY A 177 -5.74 -11.82 -1.26
#